data_e8c6a3062c45468aabea5dc8d3f351cf
#
_entry.id   e8c6a3062c45468aabea5dc8d3f351cf
#
_cell.length_a   1.000
_cell.length_b   1.000
_cell.length_c   1.000
_cell.angle_alpha   90.00
_cell.angle_beta   90.00
_cell.angle_gamma   90.00
#
_symmetry.space_group_name_H-M   'P 1'
#
loop_
_entity.id
_entity.type
_entity.pdbx_description
1 polymer ?
#
loop_
_entity_poly.entity_id
_entity_poly.type
_entity_poly.pdbx_seq_one_letter_code
_entity_poly.pdbx_strand_id
1 'polypeptide(L)'
;MSHDRSTSFMTSPSTSQIAFGLHYQPSSVKLPAFGQGDVLDKLWRARVDYIRFQWVDYTNVARYRVIPRTVFHELMSAPRPGIGVTKAALGLVGVSLAPGFSGTGEYLYTPDLSSTRLCGYAPRHASIMGWFEEKLPSPGNEGRNDSLKVPLCPRGLLRDIVKYVWA
;
A
#
# COMPACT_ATOMS: atom_id res chain seq x y z
N MET A 1 11.17 -41.88 48.42
CA MET A 1 12.08 -40.86 47.84
C MET A 1 11.86 -40.85 46.32
N SER A 2 11.01 -39.97 45.87
CA SER A 2 10.63 -39.83 44.47
C SER A 2 11.26 -38.55 43.94
N HIS A 3 12.15 -38.66 42.96
CA HIS A 3 12.77 -37.53 42.28
C HIS A 3 11.91 -37.16 41.07
N ASP A 4 11.20 -36.07 41.22
CA ASP A 4 10.50 -35.40 40.14
C ASP A 4 11.52 -34.57 39.36
N ARG A 5 11.80 -34.97 38.12
CA ARG A 5 12.59 -34.19 37.15
C ARG A 5 11.63 -33.41 36.27
N SER A 6 11.37 -32.17 36.65
CA SER A 6 10.74 -31.20 35.73
C SER A 6 11.70 -30.85 34.60
N THR A 7 11.40 -31.37 33.42
CA THR A 7 12.07 -30.97 32.17
C THR A 7 11.54 -29.60 31.74
N SER A 8 12.36 -28.59 32.02
CA SER A 8 12.18 -27.23 31.44
C SER A 8 12.37 -27.31 29.94
N PHE A 9 11.31 -27.16 29.18
CA PHE A 9 11.38 -26.90 27.74
C PHE A 9 11.94 -25.50 27.52
N MET A 10 13.21 -25.43 27.17
CA MET A 10 13.80 -24.21 26.60
C MET A 10 13.16 -23.96 25.25
N THR A 11 12.30 -22.96 25.17
CA THR A 11 11.86 -22.38 23.92
C THR A 11 13.07 -21.79 23.20
N SER A 12 13.43 -22.40 22.07
CA SER A 12 14.48 -21.87 21.18
C SER A 12 14.13 -20.45 20.75
N PRO A 13 15.10 -19.51 20.74
CA PRO A 13 14.84 -18.18 20.23
C PRO A 13 14.47 -18.27 18.76
N SER A 14 13.43 -17.58 18.35
CA SER A 14 12.95 -17.49 16.97
C SER A 14 14.11 -17.08 16.06
N THR A 15 14.43 -17.94 15.10
CA THR A 15 15.46 -17.67 14.10
C THR A 15 15.12 -16.41 13.34
N SER A 16 15.88 -15.34 13.55
CA SER A 16 15.75 -14.12 12.75
C SER A 16 16.15 -14.43 11.31
N GLN A 17 15.19 -14.29 10.39
CA GLN A 17 15.48 -14.45 8.96
C GLN A 17 16.24 -13.21 8.46
N ILE A 18 17.44 -13.43 7.94
CA ILE A 18 18.23 -12.41 7.25
C ILE A 18 17.85 -12.49 5.77
N ALA A 19 17.07 -11.55 5.28
CA ALA A 19 16.84 -11.36 3.86
C ALA A 19 17.62 -10.11 3.41
N PHE A 20 18.50 -10.28 2.43
CA PHE A 20 19.30 -9.18 1.85
C PHE A 20 20.14 -8.36 2.86
N GLY A 21 20.69 -8.99 3.90
CA GLY A 21 21.51 -8.32 4.90
C GLY A 21 20.73 -7.46 5.91
N LEU A 22 19.41 -7.47 5.87
CA LEU A 22 18.57 -6.78 6.83
C LEU A 22 18.03 -7.76 7.88
N HIS A 23 18.21 -7.43 9.15
CA HIS A 23 17.54 -8.12 10.24
C HIS A 23 16.05 -7.78 10.22
N TYR A 24 15.22 -8.73 9.79
CA TYR A 24 13.78 -8.62 9.91
C TYR A 24 13.34 -9.30 11.23
N GLN A 25 12.98 -8.51 12.21
CA GLN A 25 12.21 -8.98 13.35
C GLN A 25 10.74 -8.73 13.05
N PRO A 26 9.87 -9.77 13.00
CA PRO A 26 8.44 -9.54 12.93
C PRO A 26 8.06 -8.68 14.13
N SER A 27 7.59 -7.47 13.86
CA SER A 27 7.08 -6.59 14.90
C SER A 27 5.89 -7.30 15.56
N SER A 28 6.02 -7.62 16.84
CA SER A 28 4.91 -8.14 17.66
C SER A 28 3.83 -7.07 17.90
N VAL A 29 4.09 -5.83 17.52
CA VAL A 29 3.14 -4.74 17.58
C VAL A 29 2.15 -4.87 16.44
N LYS A 30 0.98 -5.42 16.73
CA LYS A 30 -0.18 -5.33 15.84
C LYS A 30 -0.58 -3.86 15.73
N LEU A 31 -0.12 -3.18 14.68
CA LEU A 31 -0.57 -1.83 14.39
C LEU A 31 -2.07 -1.87 14.09
N PRO A 32 -2.89 -1.04 14.77
CA PRO A 32 -4.32 -1.06 14.57
C PRO A 32 -4.66 -0.75 13.12
N ALA A 33 -5.50 -1.59 12.51
CA ALA A 33 -6.12 -1.29 11.23
C ALA A 33 -7.19 -0.21 11.46
N PHE A 34 -7.16 0.84 10.66
CA PHE A 34 -8.27 1.79 10.65
C PHE A 34 -9.43 1.13 9.89
N GLY A 35 -10.55 0.85 10.57
CA GLY A 35 -11.79 0.46 9.90
C GLY A 35 -12.30 1.61 8.99
N GLN A 36 -13.33 1.34 8.19
CA GLN A 36 -13.92 2.32 7.24
C GLN A 36 -14.59 3.55 7.92
N GLY A 37 -14.64 3.60 9.25
CA GLY A 37 -15.07 4.80 9.96
C GLY A 37 -14.13 5.97 9.70
N ASP A 38 -14.39 7.10 10.25
CA ASP A 38 -13.67 8.34 10.02
C ASP A 38 -12.13 8.20 10.15
N VAL A 39 -11.49 7.83 9.03
CA VAL A 39 -10.03 7.64 8.94
C VAL A 39 -9.32 8.98 9.24
N LEU A 40 -9.91 10.09 8.81
CA LEU A 40 -9.32 11.42 9.02
C LEU A 40 -9.26 11.76 10.51
N ASP A 41 -10.35 11.50 11.25
CA ASP A 41 -10.39 11.73 12.70
C ASP A 41 -9.39 10.81 13.45
N LYS A 42 -9.30 9.54 13.03
CA LYS A 42 -8.33 8.59 13.61
C LYS A 42 -6.88 9.02 13.36
N LEU A 43 -6.57 9.50 12.15
CA LEU A 43 -5.24 10.03 11.83
C LEU A 43 -4.92 11.27 12.70
N TRP A 44 -5.91 12.12 12.94
CA TRP A 44 -5.78 13.28 13.82
C TRP A 44 -5.48 12.85 15.26
N ARG A 45 -6.28 11.97 15.83
CA ARG A 45 -6.10 11.46 17.21
C ARG A 45 -4.75 10.74 17.38
N ALA A 46 -4.28 10.03 16.34
CA ALA A 46 -2.98 9.39 16.33
C ALA A 46 -1.81 10.35 16.08
N ARG A 47 -2.06 11.66 16.00
CA ARG A 47 -1.05 12.71 15.75
C ARG A 47 -0.21 12.45 14.49
N VAL A 48 -0.84 11.91 13.44
CA VAL A 48 -0.20 11.71 12.15
C VAL A 48 -0.08 13.06 11.45
N ASP A 49 1.11 13.37 10.92
CA ASP A 49 1.35 14.58 10.13
C ASP A 49 1.52 14.30 8.65
N TYR A 50 1.99 13.10 8.32
CA TYR A 50 2.34 12.75 6.96
C TYR A 50 1.69 11.45 6.54
N ILE A 51 1.17 11.44 5.32
CA ILE A 51 0.56 10.28 4.69
C ILE A 51 1.46 9.79 3.57
N ARG A 52 1.82 8.51 3.61
CA ARG A 52 2.60 7.82 2.58
C ARG A 52 1.65 7.08 1.66
N PHE A 53 1.40 7.59 0.49
CA PHE A 53 0.78 6.84 -0.60
C PHE A 53 1.79 5.83 -1.11
N GLN A 54 1.54 4.55 -0.90
CA GLN A 54 2.50 3.47 -1.15
C GLN A 54 1.97 2.49 -2.18
N TRP A 55 2.84 2.09 -3.11
CA TRP A 55 2.57 1.01 -4.07
C TRP A 55 3.81 0.18 -4.32
N VAL A 56 3.63 -1.02 -4.85
CA VAL A 56 4.72 -1.86 -5.34
C VAL A 56 4.64 -1.84 -6.87
N ASP A 57 5.77 -1.59 -7.52
CA ASP A 57 5.87 -1.62 -8.97
C ASP A 57 6.21 -3.03 -9.50
N TYR A 58 6.28 -3.16 -10.82
CA TYR A 58 6.59 -4.46 -11.46
C TYR A 58 8.07 -4.87 -11.34
N THR A 59 8.91 -4.03 -10.79
CA THR A 59 10.31 -4.35 -10.44
C THR A 59 10.45 -4.80 -8.98
N ASN A 60 9.32 -5.03 -8.30
CA ASN A 60 9.25 -5.38 -6.89
C ASN A 60 9.81 -4.30 -5.94
N VAL A 61 9.81 -3.05 -6.37
CA VAL A 61 10.22 -1.91 -5.55
C VAL A 61 9.01 -1.27 -4.90
N ALA A 62 9.05 -1.13 -3.57
CA ALA A 62 8.06 -0.37 -2.83
C ALA A 62 8.33 1.13 -3.02
N ARG A 63 7.45 1.80 -3.74
CA ARG A 63 7.48 3.24 -3.99
C ARG A 63 6.48 3.95 -3.12
N TYR A 64 6.75 5.21 -2.82
CA TYR A 64 5.80 6.02 -2.08
C TYR A 64 5.95 7.50 -2.40
N ARG A 65 4.86 8.23 -2.19
CA ARG A 65 4.83 9.68 -2.14
C ARG A 65 4.30 10.11 -0.78
N VAL A 66 5.01 11.03 -0.14
CA VAL A 66 4.62 11.58 1.15
C VAL A 66 3.92 12.91 0.93
N ILE A 67 2.74 13.07 1.54
CA ILE A 67 2.03 14.34 1.57
C ILE A 67 1.67 14.73 3.01
N PRO A 68 1.61 16.03 3.31
CA PRO A 68 1.10 16.50 4.61
C PRO A 68 -0.34 16.06 4.84
N ARG A 69 -0.72 15.83 6.11
CA ARG A 69 -2.10 15.48 6.47
C ARG A 69 -3.13 16.53 6.03
N THR A 70 -2.78 17.80 6.08
CA THR A 70 -3.66 18.89 5.62
C THR A 70 -4.00 18.76 4.15
N VAL A 71 -3.00 18.50 3.31
CA VAL A 71 -3.17 18.25 1.87
C VAL A 71 -3.99 16.97 1.63
N PHE A 72 -3.76 15.92 2.43
CA PHE A 72 -4.55 14.70 2.35
C PHE A 72 -6.03 14.97 2.66
N HIS A 73 -6.31 15.76 3.68
CA HIS A 73 -7.69 16.16 4.04
C HIS A 73 -8.39 16.89 2.90
N GLU A 74 -7.72 17.86 2.29
CA GLU A 74 -8.24 18.59 1.11
C GLU A 74 -8.48 17.65 -0.06
N LEU A 75 -7.52 16.76 -0.33
CA LEU A 75 -7.60 15.77 -1.40
C LEU A 75 -8.84 14.86 -1.23
N MET A 76 -9.13 14.43 -0.01
CA MET A 76 -10.28 13.57 0.30
C MET A 76 -11.64 14.26 0.07
N SER A 77 -11.66 15.58 -0.02
CA SER A 77 -12.86 16.36 -0.35
C SER A 77 -13.11 16.46 -1.86
N ALA A 78 -12.18 16.01 -2.70
CA ALA A 78 -12.35 16.02 -4.14
C ALA A 78 -13.34 14.95 -4.61
N PRO A 79 -14.07 15.16 -5.72
CA PRO A 79 -14.98 14.14 -6.27
C PRO A 79 -14.30 12.81 -6.61
N ARG A 80 -13.02 12.85 -6.98
CA ARG A 80 -12.15 11.69 -7.20
C ARG A 80 -10.86 11.88 -6.43
N PRO A 81 -10.82 11.46 -5.14
CA PRO A 81 -9.62 11.59 -4.32
C PRO A 81 -8.47 10.77 -4.88
N GLY A 82 -7.30 11.37 -4.98
CA GLY A 82 -6.11 10.65 -5.47
C GLY A 82 -4.97 11.58 -5.80
N ILE A 83 -3.80 11.01 -5.98
CA ILE A 83 -2.59 11.72 -6.43
C ILE A 83 -2.24 11.35 -7.86
N GLY A 84 -1.75 12.31 -8.65
CA GLY A 84 -1.21 12.03 -9.98
C GLY A 84 0.11 11.27 -9.85
N VAL A 85 0.23 10.15 -10.55
CA VAL A 85 1.47 9.35 -10.61
C VAL A 85 1.78 9.07 -12.09
N THR A 86 3.00 9.37 -12.52
CA THR A 86 3.40 9.08 -13.91
C THR A 86 3.23 7.59 -14.24
N LYS A 87 2.76 7.29 -15.46
CA LYS A 87 2.58 5.92 -15.94
C LYS A 87 3.88 5.11 -15.87
N ALA A 88 5.02 5.76 -16.08
CA ALA A 88 6.34 5.17 -15.96
C ALA A 88 6.63 4.57 -14.58
N ALA A 89 6.00 5.06 -13.51
CA ALA A 89 6.27 4.63 -12.13
C ALA A 89 5.94 3.17 -11.84
N LEU A 90 5.21 2.49 -12.73
CA LEU A 90 4.91 1.07 -12.60
C LEU A 90 5.98 0.15 -13.20
N GLY A 91 6.74 0.60 -14.19
CA GLY A 91 7.67 -0.26 -14.94
C GLY A 91 9.06 0.34 -15.13
N LEU A 92 9.49 1.24 -14.25
CA LEU A 92 10.81 1.89 -14.34
C LEU A 92 11.89 0.96 -13.77
N VAL A 93 12.81 0.51 -14.64
CA VAL A 93 13.98 -0.31 -14.30
C VAL A 93 15.23 0.56 -14.39
N GLY A 94 15.76 1.00 -13.26
CA GLY A 94 16.84 1.98 -13.24
C GLY A 94 16.41 3.27 -13.92
N VAL A 95 17.03 3.59 -15.06
CA VAL A 95 16.72 4.76 -15.89
C VAL A 95 15.92 4.42 -17.15
N SER A 96 15.62 3.14 -17.37
CA SER A 96 14.92 2.63 -18.56
C SER A 96 13.51 2.20 -18.23
N LEU A 97 12.62 2.32 -19.19
CA LEU A 97 11.24 1.86 -19.05
C LEU A 97 11.12 0.44 -19.62
N ALA A 98 10.52 -0.46 -18.87
CA ALA A 98 10.26 -1.81 -19.32
C ALA A 98 9.28 -1.82 -20.52
N PRO A 99 9.40 -2.79 -21.45
CA PRO A 99 8.45 -2.95 -22.57
C PRO A 99 7.00 -3.05 -22.07
N GLY A 100 6.07 -2.42 -22.75
CA GLY A 100 4.64 -2.40 -22.40
C GLY A 100 4.22 -1.28 -21.44
N PHE A 101 5.15 -0.49 -20.92
CA PHE A 101 4.84 0.69 -20.10
C PHE A 101 5.00 1.98 -20.88
N SER A 102 4.18 2.98 -20.56
CA SER A 102 4.26 4.31 -21.19
C SER A 102 5.14 5.24 -20.38
N GLY A 103 6.02 5.97 -21.08
CA GLY A 103 6.81 7.06 -20.51
C GLY A 103 6.02 8.36 -20.35
N THR A 104 4.82 8.45 -20.96
CA THR A 104 4.02 9.67 -21.00
C THR A 104 2.67 9.48 -20.33
N GLY A 105 2.13 10.56 -19.77
CA GLY A 105 0.85 10.56 -19.09
C GLY A 105 0.93 10.16 -17.62
N GLU A 106 -0.21 10.27 -16.98
CA GLU A 106 -0.36 9.98 -15.54
C GLU A 106 -1.59 9.14 -15.28
N TYR A 107 -1.49 8.30 -14.27
CA TYR A 107 -2.61 7.68 -13.59
C TYR A 107 -3.06 8.53 -12.41
N LEU A 108 -4.32 8.37 -12.00
CA LEU A 108 -4.78 8.76 -10.68
C LEU A 108 -4.55 7.58 -9.74
N TYR A 109 -3.82 7.79 -8.65
CA TYR A 109 -3.66 6.79 -7.60
C TYR A 109 -4.65 7.09 -6.47
N THR A 110 -5.76 6.38 -6.49
CA THR A 110 -6.90 6.54 -5.57
C THR A 110 -6.65 5.77 -4.27
N PRO A 111 -6.74 6.41 -3.08
CA PRO A 111 -6.45 5.75 -1.82
C PRO A 111 -7.52 4.74 -1.42
N ASP A 112 -7.09 3.59 -0.92
CA ASP A 112 -7.92 2.63 -0.20
C ASP A 112 -7.82 2.90 1.30
N LEU A 113 -8.81 3.58 1.84
CA LEU A 113 -8.81 4.00 3.25
C LEU A 113 -8.75 2.81 4.21
N SER A 114 -9.25 1.64 3.82
CA SER A 114 -9.21 0.43 4.63
C SER A 114 -7.79 -0.12 4.83
N SER A 115 -6.87 0.25 3.94
CA SER A 115 -5.46 -0.12 3.99
C SER A 115 -4.61 0.76 4.90
N THR A 116 -5.19 1.80 5.50
CA THR A 116 -4.44 2.77 6.32
C THR A 116 -3.81 2.10 7.53
N ARG A 117 -2.51 2.32 7.74
CA ARG A 117 -1.74 1.80 8.87
C ARG A 117 -0.77 2.85 9.39
N LEU A 118 -0.57 2.89 10.71
CA LEU A 118 0.49 3.70 11.29
C LEU A 118 1.86 3.09 10.95
N CYS A 119 2.83 3.95 10.63
CA CYS A 119 4.18 3.51 10.33
C CYS A 119 4.99 3.39 11.64
N GLY A 120 5.23 2.16 12.12
CA GLY A 120 6.04 1.94 13.32
C GLY A 120 7.50 2.38 13.18
N TYR A 121 8.00 2.40 11.94
CA TYR A 121 9.37 2.82 11.60
C TYR A 121 9.53 4.32 11.31
N ALA A 122 8.45 5.05 11.20
CA ALA A 122 8.45 6.49 10.91
C ALA A 122 7.42 7.20 11.81
N PRO A 123 7.86 7.80 12.92
CA PRO A 123 6.96 8.52 13.83
C PRO A 123 6.13 9.56 13.10
N ARG A 124 4.86 9.70 13.49
CA ARG A 124 3.90 10.66 12.93
C ARG A 124 3.55 10.42 11.45
N HIS A 125 3.88 9.23 10.90
CA HIS A 125 3.50 8.84 9.55
C HIS A 125 2.44 7.73 9.57
N ALA A 126 1.55 7.78 8.59
CA ALA A 126 0.69 6.64 8.22
C ALA A 126 0.95 6.27 6.77
N SER A 127 0.84 4.99 6.44
CA SER A 127 0.86 4.49 5.07
C SER A 127 -0.55 4.16 4.61
N ILE A 128 -0.79 4.37 3.33
CA ILE A 128 -2.04 4.01 2.67
C ILE A 128 -1.71 3.44 1.29
N MET A 129 -2.34 2.34 0.95
CA MET A 129 -2.30 1.78 -0.40
C MET A 129 -3.50 2.27 -1.20
N GLY A 130 -3.50 2.02 -2.50
CA GLY A 130 -4.59 2.46 -3.37
C GLY A 130 -4.64 1.65 -4.65
N TRP A 131 -5.37 2.21 -5.61
CA TRP A 131 -5.59 1.66 -6.93
C TRP A 131 -5.16 2.68 -7.98
N PHE A 132 -4.53 2.21 -9.05
CA PHE A 132 -4.28 3.04 -10.21
C PHE A 132 -5.53 3.07 -11.08
N GLU A 133 -5.93 4.26 -11.47
CA GLU A 133 -7.06 4.52 -12.37
C GLU A 133 -6.62 5.44 -13.50
N GLU A 134 -7.26 5.30 -14.67
CA GLU A 134 -7.11 6.30 -15.73
C GLU A 134 -7.75 7.63 -15.29
N LYS A 135 -7.14 8.74 -15.65
CA LYS A 135 -7.72 10.07 -15.37
C LYS A 135 -8.99 10.32 -16.17
N LEU A 136 -9.03 9.81 -17.40
CA LEU A 136 -10.15 9.87 -18.30
C LEU A 136 -10.49 8.47 -18.82
N PRO A 137 -11.75 8.17 -19.11
CA PRO A 137 -12.13 6.93 -19.76
C PRO A 137 -11.38 6.74 -21.08
N SER A 138 -11.00 5.51 -21.39
CA SER A 138 -10.45 5.19 -22.70
C SER A 138 -11.55 5.40 -23.77
N PRO A 139 -11.20 5.91 -24.96
CA PRO A 139 -12.16 6.07 -26.06
C PRO A 139 -12.92 4.77 -26.34
N GLY A 140 -14.25 4.85 -26.42
CA GLY A 140 -15.15 3.72 -26.64
C GLY A 140 -15.54 2.94 -25.38
N ASN A 141 -15.02 3.31 -24.22
CA ASN A 141 -15.38 2.70 -22.92
C ASN A 141 -16.13 3.65 -21.98
N GLU A 142 -16.57 4.79 -22.49
CA GLU A 142 -17.32 5.78 -21.74
C GLU A 142 -18.61 5.17 -21.19
N GLY A 143 -18.89 5.41 -19.90
CA GLY A 143 -20.09 4.91 -19.23
C GLY A 143 -20.03 3.45 -18.75
N ARG A 144 -18.95 2.72 -19.00
CA ARG A 144 -18.77 1.38 -18.43
C ARG A 144 -18.23 1.48 -17.00
N ASN A 145 -18.64 0.56 -16.13
CA ASN A 145 -18.20 0.52 -14.72
C ASN A 145 -16.68 0.34 -14.55
N ASP A 146 -15.99 -0.16 -15.56
CA ASP A 146 -14.56 -0.41 -15.60
C ASP A 146 -13.77 0.56 -16.50
N SER A 147 -14.45 1.63 -16.98
CA SER A 147 -13.89 2.58 -17.94
C SER A 147 -12.59 3.27 -17.48
N LEU A 148 -12.39 3.34 -16.17
CA LEU A 148 -11.20 3.96 -15.55
C LEU A 148 -10.20 2.91 -15.03
N LYS A 149 -10.48 1.62 -15.20
CA LYS A 149 -9.62 0.54 -14.72
C LYS A 149 -8.28 0.53 -15.47
N VAL A 150 -7.18 0.50 -14.72
CA VAL A 150 -5.85 0.28 -15.27
C VAL A 150 -5.53 -1.22 -15.17
N PRO A 151 -5.44 -1.95 -16.31
CA PRO A 151 -5.14 -3.38 -16.31
C PRO A 151 -3.80 -3.71 -15.63
N LEU A 152 -2.85 -2.78 -15.72
CA LEU A 152 -1.51 -2.89 -15.12
C LEU A 152 -1.47 -2.40 -13.64
N CYS A 153 -2.60 -2.22 -12.96
CA CYS A 153 -2.59 -1.93 -11.53
C CYS A 153 -2.23 -3.21 -10.76
N PRO A 154 -1.05 -3.32 -10.11
CA PRO A 154 -0.62 -4.58 -9.47
C PRO A 154 -1.61 -5.08 -8.42
N ARG A 155 -2.12 -4.17 -7.61
CA ARG A 155 -3.10 -4.49 -6.59
C ARG A 155 -4.48 -4.83 -7.17
N GLY A 156 -4.85 -4.18 -8.29
CA GLY A 156 -6.06 -4.50 -9.06
C GLY A 156 -6.00 -5.92 -9.62
N LEU A 157 -4.89 -6.26 -10.25
CA LEU A 157 -4.66 -7.60 -10.81
C LEU A 157 -4.71 -8.67 -9.72
N LEU A 158 -4.03 -8.46 -8.60
CA LEU A 158 -4.08 -9.40 -7.46
C LEU A 158 -5.51 -9.61 -6.94
N ARG A 159 -6.28 -8.54 -6.80
CA ARG A 159 -7.69 -8.64 -6.40
C ARG A 159 -8.52 -9.46 -7.36
N ASP A 160 -8.31 -9.27 -8.65
CA ASP A 160 -9.05 -10.00 -9.68
C ASP A 160 -8.68 -11.49 -9.69
N ILE A 161 -7.39 -11.84 -9.51
CA ILE A 161 -6.92 -13.22 -9.36
C ILE A 161 -7.56 -13.86 -8.12
N VAL A 162 -7.50 -13.18 -6.98
CA VAL A 162 -8.10 -13.69 -5.73
C VAL A 162 -9.59 -13.96 -5.91
N LYS A 163 -10.33 -13.06 -6.53
CA LYS A 163 -11.76 -13.28 -6.82
C LYS A 163 -12.00 -14.49 -7.70
N TYR A 164 -11.15 -14.70 -8.71
CA TYR A 164 -11.26 -15.85 -9.62
C TYR A 164 -10.99 -17.19 -8.93
N VAL A 165 -10.01 -17.24 -8.00
CA VAL A 165 -9.63 -18.46 -7.29
C VAL A 165 -10.66 -18.85 -6.21
N TRP A 166 -11.38 -17.88 -5.64
CA TRP A 166 -12.34 -18.11 -4.53
C TRP A 166 -13.81 -18.05 -4.99
N ALA A 167 -14.07 -17.98 -6.28
CA ALA A 167 -15.41 -18.05 -6.88
C ALA A 167 -15.77 -19.50 -7.24
#